data_b27261c5a5a19fb3517df33002f68ac6
#
_entry.id   b27261c5a5a19fb3517df33002f68ac6
#
_cell.length_a   1.000
_cell.length_b   1.000
_cell.length_c   1.000
_cell.angle_alpha   90.00
_cell.angle_beta   90.00
_cell.angle_gamma   90.00
#
_symmetry.space_group_name_H-M   'P 1'
#
loop_
_entity.id
_entity.type
_entity.pdbx_description
1 polymer ?
#
loop_
_entity_poly.entity_id
_entity_poly.type
_entity_poly.pdbx_seq_one_letter_code
_entity_poly.pdbx_strand_id
1 'polypeptide(L)'
;MMLRRSVRLLLSAAGCLAVLAGVTAAWADESRWSGTAGVTTDYVLRGVSQSYGGAALQAGVAYHDPVGWFAGAWVSNADPYPFYSDVVEVNAYAGYAWTLGRDFAAQVSYTRYVYAWDQRPRPYGDGELSATVTFRDLISATVSYDPDTVRYATLGYRRGRPSAAYELNGRVPLPWNLSLTGSVGYDDLKHLYGVGYWSAGTGVSWSRGRLALDVTRFYSDATVYRLFDDASADGRWVAGASWRF
;
A
#
# COMPACT_ATOMS: atom_id res chain seq x y z
N MET A 1 -23.75 4.86 31.68
CA MET A 1 -22.40 4.29 31.45
C MET A 1 -22.45 3.58 30.10
N MET A 2 -22.19 4.35 29.02
CA MET A 2 -22.26 3.86 27.63
C MET A 2 -20.90 3.26 27.25
N LEU A 3 -20.85 1.95 27.06
CA LEU A 3 -19.69 1.27 26.47
C LEU A 3 -19.53 1.77 25.01
N ARG A 4 -18.54 2.61 24.79
CA ARG A 4 -18.04 2.90 23.44
C ARG A 4 -17.34 1.62 22.94
N ARG A 5 -18.02 0.83 22.12
CA ARG A 5 -17.39 -0.23 21.34
C ARG A 5 -16.57 0.42 20.24
N SER A 6 -15.26 0.40 20.40
CA SER A 6 -14.30 0.87 19.40
C SER A 6 -14.41 0.02 18.15
N VAL A 7 -14.78 0.62 17.04
CA VAL A 7 -14.70 0.00 15.71
C VAL A 7 -13.22 -0.11 15.36
N ARG A 8 -12.72 -1.33 15.18
CA ARG A 8 -11.35 -1.59 14.79
C ARG A 8 -11.25 -1.48 13.25
N LEU A 9 -10.71 -0.40 12.76
CA LEU A 9 -10.36 -0.24 11.36
C LEU A 9 -9.12 -1.09 11.03
N LEU A 10 -9.30 -2.20 10.36
CA LEU A 10 -8.23 -3.02 9.80
C LEU A 10 -8.23 -2.80 8.29
N LEU A 11 -7.34 -1.97 7.81
CA LEU A 11 -7.09 -1.80 6.38
C LEU A 11 -6.09 -2.85 5.92
N SER A 12 -6.56 -3.83 5.16
CA SER A 12 -5.72 -4.79 4.45
C SER A 12 -5.63 -4.36 3.00
N ALA A 13 -4.64 -3.57 2.66
CA ALA A 13 -4.24 -3.41 1.27
C ALA A 13 -3.20 -4.50 0.97
N ALA A 14 -3.55 -5.47 0.16
CA ALA A 14 -2.60 -6.41 -0.41
C ALA A 14 -1.73 -5.66 -1.42
N GLY A 15 -0.56 -5.20 -0.97
CA GLY A 15 0.37 -4.49 -1.85
C GLY A 15 1.11 -3.33 -1.19
N CYS A 16 0.51 -2.65 -0.21
CA CYS A 16 1.17 -1.64 0.63
C CYS A 16 0.96 -1.97 2.10
N LEU A 17 1.21 -3.21 2.51
CA LEU A 17 0.85 -3.78 3.81
C LEU A 17 1.49 -3.07 5.01
N ALA A 18 2.57 -2.34 4.84
CA ALA A 18 3.27 -1.74 5.97
C ALA A 18 2.69 -0.40 6.43
N VAL A 19 2.20 0.44 5.52
CA VAL A 19 1.79 1.81 5.86
C VAL A 19 0.40 1.86 6.47
N LEU A 20 -0.54 1.05 5.99
CA LEU A 20 -1.94 1.15 6.40
C LEU A 20 -2.33 0.23 7.56
N ALA A 21 -1.57 -0.84 7.82
CA ALA A 21 -1.80 -1.69 8.99
C ALA A 21 -1.50 -0.98 10.32
N GLY A 22 -0.69 0.08 10.30
CA GLY A 22 -0.41 0.91 11.48
C GLY A 22 -1.57 1.78 11.93
N VAL A 23 -2.40 2.25 10.99
CA VAL A 23 -3.48 3.22 11.28
C VAL A 23 -4.60 2.61 12.14
N THR A 24 -4.78 1.31 12.13
CA THR A 24 -5.97 0.66 12.70
C THR A 24 -5.78 0.09 14.11
N ALA A 25 -4.56 -0.18 14.51
CA ALA A 25 -4.29 -0.71 15.85
C ALA A 25 -4.22 0.37 16.94
N ALA A 26 -3.98 1.63 16.56
CA ALA A 26 -3.71 2.72 17.49
C ALA A 26 -4.92 3.21 18.32
N TRP A 27 -6.14 2.86 17.93
CA TRP A 27 -7.34 3.27 18.68
C TRP A 27 -7.62 2.43 19.93
N ALA A 28 -6.82 1.37 20.16
CA ALA A 28 -6.98 0.47 21.31
C ALA A 28 -5.90 0.63 22.37
N ASP A 29 -4.83 1.38 22.08
CA ASP A 29 -3.74 1.66 23.00
C ASP A 29 -3.75 3.15 23.36
N GLU A 30 -3.35 3.51 24.57
CA GLU A 30 -3.25 4.89 25.04
C GLU A 30 -2.20 5.70 24.26
N SER A 31 -1.33 5.02 23.52
CA SER A 31 -0.32 5.65 22.67
C SER A 31 -0.92 6.22 21.41
N ARG A 32 -0.64 7.50 21.14
CA ARG A 32 -0.95 8.16 19.87
C ARG A 32 0.00 7.76 18.76
N TRP A 33 1.07 7.08 19.08
CA TRP A 33 2.09 6.63 18.15
C TRP A 33 1.98 5.14 17.91
N SER A 34 2.15 4.74 16.66
CA SER A 34 2.25 3.36 16.25
C SER A 34 3.44 3.20 15.29
N GLY A 35 4.03 2.02 15.29
CA GLY A 35 5.11 1.71 14.38
C GLY A 35 5.03 0.29 13.86
N THR A 36 5.68 0.06 12.72
CA THR A 36 5.84 -1.26 12.11
C THR A 36 7.25 -1.44 11.61
N ALA A 37 7.77 -2.65 11.69
CA ALA A 37 8.97 -3.07 10.97
C ALA A 37 8.74 -4.45 10.40
N GLY A 38 9.23 -4.73 9.20
CA GLY A 38 8.98 -5.99 8.54
C GLY A 38 9.95 -6.31 7.42
N VAL A 39 9.81 -7.53 6.93
CA VAL A 39 10.52 -8.05 5.76
C VAL A 39 9.51 -8.74 4.85
N THR A 40 9.69 -8.58 3.56
CA THR A 40 8.94 -9.30 2.53
C THR A 40 9.89 -9.91 1.50
N THR A 41 9.50 -11.02 0.91
CA THR A 41 10.29 -11.64 -0.17
C THR A 41 10.29 -10.86 -1.45
N ASP A 42 9.27 -9.97 -1.63
CA ASP A 42 9.19 -9.01 -2.72
C ASP A 42 8.26 -7.87 -2.29
N TYR A 43 8.59 -6.64 -2.66
CA TYR A 43 7.72 -5.49 -2.48
C TYR A 43 6.85 -5.32 -3.72
N VAL A 44 5.58 -5.68 -3.62
CA VAL A 44 4.62 -5.59 -4.73
C VAL A 44 3.60 -4.48 -4.46
N LEU A 45 3.50 -3.54 -5.39
CA LEU A 45 2.48 -2.47 -5.39
C LEU A 45 1.61 -2.63 -6.64
N ARG A 46 0.28 -2.77 -6.43
CA ARG A 46 -0.71 -2.91 -7.53
C ARG A 46 -0.30 -3.98 -8.55
N GLY A 47 0.18 -5.13 -8.04
CA GLY A 47 0.58 -6.26 -8.87
C GLY A 47 1.95 -6.15 -9.54
N VAL A 48 2.68 -5.06 -9.35
CA VAL A 48 4.00 -4.82 -9.93
C VAL A 48 5.06 -4.78 -8.84
N SER A 49 6.16 -5.53 -9.02
CA SER A 49 7.29 -5.53 -8.10
C SER A 49 8.00 -4.19 -8.08
N GLN A 50 8.22 -3.66 -6.89
CA GLN A 50 8.99 -2.47 -6.62
C GLN A 50 10.42 -2.79 -6.17
N SER A 51 10.73 -4.05 -5.87
CA SER A 51 12.05 -4.55 -5.49
C SER A 51 12.64 -5.52 -6.51
N TYR A 52 12.10 -5.53 -7.72
CA TYR A 52 12.56 -6.35 -8.86
C TYR A 52 12.64 -7.86 -8.54
N GLY A 53 11.67 -8.36 -7.77
CA GLY A 53 11.63 -9.74 -7.29
C GLY A 53 12.55 -10.04 -6.11
N GLY A 54 13.23 -9.03 -5.56
CA GLY A 54 14.11 -9.13 -4.41
C GLY A 54 13.41 -8.87 -3.09
N ALA A 55 14.05 -9.30 -1.99
CA ALA A 55 13.53 -9.04 -0.66
C ALA A 55 13.58 -7.56 -0.29
N ALA A 56 12.56 -7.11 0.46
CA ALA A 56 12.50 -5.75 0.95
C ALA A 56 12.39 -5.69 2.49
N LEU A 57 13.15 -4.76 3.08
CA LEU A 57 13.02 -4.35 4.48
C LEU A 57 12.17 -3.11 4.54
N GLN A 58 11.17 -3.12 5.41
CA GLN A 58 10.16 -2.06 5.48
C GLN A 58 9.99 -1.59 6.92
N ALA A 59 9.84 -0.29 7.13
CA ALA A 59 9.52 0.27 8.41
C ALA A 59 8.61 1.49 8.28
N GLY A 60 7.79 1.73 9.30
CA GLY A 60 6.89 2.88 9.31
C GLY A 60 6.59 3.35 10.73
N VAL A 61 6.26 4.62 10.84
CA VAL A 61 5.77 5.25 12.06
C VAL A 61 4.60 6.16 11.73
N ALA A 62 3.59 6.17 12.59
CA ALA A 62 2.43 7.04 12.44
C ALA A 62 2.00 7.64 13.77
N TYR A 63 1.51 8.87 13.70
CA TYR A 63 0.83 9.57 14.77
C TYR A 63 -0.67 9.66 14.46
N HIS A 64 -1.50 9.43 15.45
CA HIS A 64 -2.95 9.48 15.37
C HIS A 64 -3.51 10.45 16.42
N ASP A 65 -4.24 11.43 15.94
CA ASP A 65 -4.96 12.37 16.81
C ASP A 65 -6.36 11.82 17.14
N PRO A 66 -6.87 11.99 18.37
CA PRO A 66 -8.21 11.51 18.76
C PRO A 66 -9.36 12.12 17.96
N VAL A 67 -9.15 13.26 17.32
CA VAL A 67 -10.16 13.93 16.48
C VAL A 67 -10.25 13.30 15.08
N GLY A 68 -9.22 12.52 14.67
CA GLY A 68 -9.20 11.81 13.40
C GLY A 68 -8.04 12.17 12.47
N TRP A 69 -7.25 13.21 12.78
CA TRP A 69 -6.05 13.49 12.00
C TRP A 69 -4.98 12.42 12.22
N PHE A 70 -4.27 12.10 11.16
CA PHE A 70 -3.10 11.24 11.24
C PHE A 70 -2.00 11.73 10.30
N ALA A 71 -0.76 11.42 10.65
CA ALA A 71 0.40 11.65 9.80
C ALA A 71 1.45 10.58 10.09
N GLY A 72 2.28 10.28 9.10
CA GLY A 72 3.34 9.28 9.29
C GLY A 72 4.35 9.30 8.17
N ALA A 73 5.31 8.40 8.33
CA ALA A 73 6.32 8.12 7.33
C ALA A 73 6.55 6.61 7.23
N TRP A 74 6.91 6.17 6.05
CA TRP A 74 7.26 4.79 5.76
C TRP A 74 8.47 4.74 4.84
N VAL A 75 9.25 3.67 4.95
CA VAL A 75 10.48 3.46 4.20
C VAL A 75 10.60 2.01 3.77
N SER A 76 11.10 1.79 2.55
CA SER A 76 11.47 0.47 2.03
C SER A 76 12.71 0.60 1.15
N ASN A 77 13.55 -0.43 1.12
CA ASN A 77 14.41 -0.56 -0.04
C ASN A 77 13.53 -0.87 -1.26
N ALA A 78 13.83 -0.24 -2.37
CA ALA A 78 13.16 -0.42 -3.64
C ALA A 78 14.23 -0.54 -4.72
N ASP A 79 14.01 -1.43 -5.66
CA ASP A 79 14.85 -1.57 -6.86
C ASP A 79 13.91 -1.66 -8.07
N PRO A 80 13.33 -0.54 -8.49
CA PRO A 80 12.35 -0.54 -9.58
C PRO A 80 13.00 -0.81 -10.96
N TYR A 81 14.34 -0.91 -11.02
CA TYR A 81 15.08 -1.15 -12.27
C TYR A 81 16.38 -1.91 -12.02
N PRO A 82 16.74 -2.89 -12.87
CA PRO A 82 17.91 -3.77 -12.69
C PRO A 82 19.28 -3.07 -12.71
N PHE A 83 19.33 -1.78 -13.01
CA PHE A 83 20.58 -1.02 -13.17
C PHE A 83 20.80 0.06 -12.09
N TYR A 84 19.88 0.19 -11.13
CA TYR A 84 19.92 1.20 -10.09
C TYR A 84 19.66 0.56 -8.73
N SER A 85 20.59 -0.32 -8.30
CA SER A 85 20.62 -0.86 -6.95
C SER A 85 20.77 0.25 -5.92
N ASP A 86 20.27 0.00 -4.71
CA ASP A 86 20.37 0.88 -3.54
C ASP A 86 19.40 2.09 -3.51
N VAL A 87 18.30 2.05 -4.24
CA VAL A 87 17.23 3.05 -4.09
C VAL A 87 16.41 2.75 -2.85
N VAL A 88 16.12 3.78 -2.07
CA VAL A 88 15.21 3.72 -0.94
C VAL A 88 13.99 4.59 -1.22
N GLU A 89 12.82 3.96 -1.17
CA GLU A 89 11.55 4.67 -1.19
C GLU A 89 11.23 5.20 0.21
N VAL A 90 10.90 6.48 0.29
CA VAL A 90 10.45 7.16 1.50
C VAL A 90 9.10 7.79 1.21
N ASN A 91 8.08 7.40 1.95
CA ASN A 91 6.73 7.92 1.83
C ASN A 91 6.39 8.74 3.08
N ALA A 92 6.04 10.02 2.90
CA ALA A 92 5.46 10.84 3.95
C ALA A 92 3.98 11.05 3.65
N TYR A 93 3.11 10.83 4.63
CA TYR A 93 1.69 10.92 4.44
C TYR A 93 0.99 11.64 5.59
N ALA A 94 -0.15 12.26 5.27
CA ALA A 94 -1.06 12.83 6.25
C ALA A 94 -2.50 12.70 5.75
N GLY A 95 -3.45 12.66 6.68
CA GLY A 95 -4.84 12.49 6.32
C GLY A 95 -5.80 12.71 7.48
N TYR A 96 -7.05 12.43 7.20
CA TYR A 96 -8.12 12.48 8.18
C TYR A 96 -9.02 11.25 8.03
N ALA A 97 -9.32 10.60 9.15
CA ALA A 97 -10.19 9.43 9.23
C ALA A 97 -11.39 9.73 10.13
N TRP A 98 -12.55 9.18 9.76
CA TRP A 98 -13.77 9.30 10.53
C TRP A 98 -14.62 8.03 10.46
N THR A 99 -15.46 7.85 11.47
CA THR A 99 -16.42 6.74 11.51
C THR A 99 -17.77 7.21 10.96
N LEU A 100 -18.38 6.39 10.11
CA LEU A 100 -19.71 6.61 9.53
C LEU A 100 -20.67 5.57 10.13
N GLY A 101 -21.25 5.93 11.29
CA GLY A 101 -22.09 5.03 12.05
C GLY A 101 -21.30 3.92 12.76
N ARG A 102 -21.82 2.69 12.73
CA ARG A 102 -21.23 1.54 13.47
C ARG A 102 -20.38 0.63 12.61
N ASP A 103 -20.66 0.60 11.33
CA ASP A 103 -20.16 -0.42 10.42
C ASP A 103 -19.19 0.15 9.37
N PHE A 104 -19.19 1.45 9.15
CA PHE A 104 -18.37 2.08 8.15
C PHE A 104 -17.33 3.02 8.77
N ALA A 105 -16.20 3.08 8.13
CA ALA A 105 -15.20 4.10 8.34
C ALA A 105 -14.75 4.65 7.00
N ALA A 106 -14.29 5.89 6.98
CA ALA A 106 -13.75 6.51 5.79
C ALA A 106 -12.47 7.27 6.14
N GLN A 107 -11.61 7.44 5.18
CA GLN A 107 -10.43 8.29 5.29
C GLN A 107 -10.10 8.95 3.96
N VAL A 108 -9.44 10.10 4.06
CA VAL A 108 -8.74 10.74 2.95
C VAL A 108 -7.30 10.97 3.37
N SER A 109 -6.37 10.81 2.44
CA SER A 109 -4.95 11.05 2.71
C SER A 109 -4.24 11.60 1.49
N TYR A 110 -3.15 12.30 1.74
CA TYR A 110 -2.16 12.63 0.74
C TYR A 110 -0.85 11.95 1.11
N THR A 111 -0.24 11.29 0.13
CA THR A 111 1.07 10.63 0.27
C THR A 111 2.05 11.25 -0.72
N ARG A 112 3.22 11.63 -0.24
CA ARG A 112 4.35 12.03 -1.06
C ARG A 112 5.34 10.89 -1.12
N TYR A 113 5.58 10.38 -2.32
CA TYR A 113 6.59 9.37 -2.63
C TYR A 113 7.90 10.06 -2.97
N VAL A 114 8.99 9.63 -2.37
CA VAL A 114 10.34 10.13 -2.63
C VAL A 114 11.29 8.93 -2.74
N TYR A 115 12.06 8.87 -3.81
CA TYR A 115 13.07 7.84 -4.02
C TYR A 115 14.45 8.44 -3.72
N ALA A 116 14.96 8.17 -2.54
CA ALA A 116 16.26 8.62 -2.10
C ALA A 116 17.38 7.83 -2.80
N TRP A 117 18.51 8.48 -3.00
CA TRP A 117 19.70 7.98 -3.73
C TRP A 117 19.42 7.57 -5.18
N ASP A 118 18.32 7.99 -5.74
CA ASP A 118 18.03 7.89 -7.17
C ASP A 118 19.02 8.80 -7.94
N GLN A 119 19.99 8.18 -8.60
CA GLN A 119 21.05 8.90 -9.33
C GLN A 119 20.61 9.40 -10.72
N ARG A 120 19.33 9.27 -11.06
CA ARG A 120 18.81 9.78 -12.32
C ARG A 120 18.87 11.31 -12.36
N PRO A 121 19.05 11.91 -13.54
CA PRO A 121 19.10 13.37 -13.68
C PRO A 121 17.85 14.11 -13.16
N ARG A 122 16.74 13.38 -13.00
CA ARG A 122 15.50 13.84 -12.39
C ARG A 122 14.94 12.73 -11.51
N PRO A 123 15.08 12.85 -10.19
CA PRO A 123 14.58 11.86 -9.25
C PRO A 123 13.09 11.62 -9.42
N TYR A 124 12.69 10.37 -9.34
CA TYR A 124 11.31 9.97 -9.32
C TYR A 124 10.66 10.44 -8.00
N GLY A 125 9.42 10.90 -8.07
CA GLY A 125 8.69 11.23 -6.84
C GLY A 125 7.34 11.84 -7.21
N ASP A 126 6.27 11.19 -6.75
CA ASP A 126 4.89 11.53 -7.04
C ASP A 126 4.12 11.90 -5.78
N GLY A 127 2.95 12.50 -5.95
CA GLY A 127 2.03 12.83 -4.88
C GLY A 127 0.65 12.27 -5.15
N GLU A 128 0.18 11.37 -4.30
CA GLU A 128 -1.09 10.68 -4.45
C GLU A 128 -2.11 11.15 -3.42
N LEU A 129 -3.31 11.50 -3.89
CA LEU A 129 -4.50 11.70 -3.07
C LEU A 129 -5.31 10.40 -3.06
N SER A 130 -5.66 9.89 -1.88
CA SER A 130 -6.44 8.68 -1.74
C SER A 130 -7.69 8.90 -0.89
N ALA A 131 -8.78 8.24 -1.25
CA ALA A 131 -10.00 8.15 -0.47
C ALA A 131 -10.38 6.69 -0.31
N THR A 132 -10.59 6.25 0.94
CA THR A 132 -10.95 4.86 1.27
C THR A 132 -12.22 4.82 2.10
N VAL A 133 -13.09 3.88 1.79
CA VAL A 133 -14.24 3.50 2.63
C VAL A 133 -14.08 2.05 3.04
N THR A 134 -14.30 1.77 4.32
CA THR A 134 -14.16 0.42 4.90
C THR A 134 -15.46 0.01 5.57
N PHE A 135 -15.91 -1.22 5.32
CA PHE A 135 -17.07 -1.84 5.95
C PHE A 135 -16.61 -2.93 6.93
N ARG A 136 -16.90 -2.75 8.22
CA ARG A 136 -16.65 -3.71 9.32
C ARG A 136 -15.23 -4.29 9.36
N ASP A 137 -14.25 -3.57 8.84
CA ASP A 137 -12.88 -4.07 8.68
C ASP A 137 -12.76 -5.34 7.81
N LEU A 138 -13.79 -5.65 7.03
CA LEU A 138 -13.84 -6.84 6.18
C LEU A 138 -13.65 -6.52 4.71
N ILE A 139 -14.15 -5.36 4.27
CA ILE A 139 -14.08 -4.93 2.88
C ILE A 139 -13.66 -3.46 2.86
N SER A 140 -12.73 -3.09 2.01
CA SER A 140 -12.37 -1.70 1.76
C SER A 140 -12.32 -1.40 0.27
N ALA A 141 -12.81 -0.22 -0.11
CA ALA A 141 -12.70 0.32 -1.45
C ALA A 141 -11.88 1.62 -1.40
N THR A 142 -10.89 1.72 -2.26
CA THR A 142 -9.98 2.86 -2.35
C THR A 142 -9.96 3.41 -3.77
N VAL A 143 -10.00 4.72 -3.88
CA VAL A 143 -9.68 5.46 -5.11
C VAL A 143 -8.48 6.33 -4.83
N SER A 144 -7.47 6.22 -5.68
CA SER A 144 -6.25 7.03 -5.62
C SER A 144 -6.13 7.85 -6.89
N TYR A 145 -5.61 9.07 -6.75
CA TYR A 145 -5.39 10.00 -7.86
C TYR A 145 -4.05 10.68 -7.70
N ASP A 146 -3.20 10.54 -8.70
CA ASP A 146 -1.96 11.27 -8.83
C ASP A 146 -2.09 12.29 -9.97
N PRO A 147 -2.04 13.59 -9.69
CA PRO A 147 -2.18 14.63 -10.70
C PRO A 147 -0.96 14.78 -11.60
N ASP A 148 0.21 14.32 -11.19
CA ASP A 148 1.49 14.63 -11.83
C ASP A 148 2.42 13.40 -11.92
N THR A 149 1.85 12.22 -12.22
CA THR A 149 2.63 10.98 -12.38
C THR A 149 3.72 11.13 -13.45
N VAL A 150 4.94 10.75 -13.12
CA VAL A 150 6.10 10.89 -14.00
C VAL A 150 6.18 9.71 -14.96
N ARG A 151 6.26 9.99 -16.26
CA ARG A 151 6.52 8.99 -17.29
C ARG A 151 8.00 8.89 -17.61
N TYR A 152 8.57 7.71 -17.42
CA TYR A 152 9.86 7.36 -18.01
C TYR A 152 9.64 6.70 -19.37
N ALA A 153 9.93 7.43 -20.45
CA ALA A 153 10.02 6.84 -21.78
C ALA A 153 11.49 6.71 -22.16
N THR A 154 11.84 5.68 -22.90
CA THR A 154 13.16 5.42 -23.48
C THR A 154 13.74 6.61 -24.28
N LEU A 155 12.92 7.59 -24.61
CA LEU A 155 13.25 8.77 -25.43
C LEU A 155 13.05 10.11 -24.72
N GLY A 156 13.02 10.13 -23.38
CA GLY A 156 13.00 11.38 -22.63
C GLY A 156 11.89 11.51 -21.61
N TYR A 157 12.19 12.27 -20.58
CA TYR A 157 11.31 12.69 -19.52
C TYR A 157 10.12 13.50 -20.07
N ARG A 158 8.92 13.07 -19.79
CA ARG A 158 7.71 13.88 -19.95
C ARG A 158 7.10 14.10 -18.58
N ARG A 159 6.92 15.36 -18.24
CA ARG A 159 6.27 15.79 -17.02
C ARG A 159 4.79 15.38 -17.04
N GLY A 160 4.36 15.01 -15.89
CA GLY A 160 3.12 14.59 -15.34
C GLY A 160 1.88 14.68 -16.17
N ARG A 161 1.27 13.52 -16.27
CA ARG A 161 -0.14 13.41 -16.62
C ARG A 161 -0.83 12.67 -15.50
N PRO A 162 -2.11 12.95 -15.26
CA PRO A 162 -2.82 12.29 -14.18
C PRO A 162 -2.92 10.79 -14.40
N SER A 163 -2.84 10.05 -13.30
CA SER A 163 -3.23 8.65 -13.20
C SER A 163 -4.23 8.44 -12.08
N ALA A 164 -4.96 7.34 -12.14
CA ALA A 164 -5.87 6.93 -11.09
C ALA A 164 -5.78 5.43 -10.85
N ALA A 165 -5.98 5.03 -9.59
CA ALA A 165 -6.08 3.62 -9.22
C ALA A 165 -7.37 3.37 -8.44
N TYR A 166 -7.94 2.20 -8.65
CA TYR A 166 -9.16 1.74 -8.00
C TYR A 166 -8.87 0.38 -7.39
N GLU A 167 -9.11 0.21 -6.10
CA GLU A 167 -8.80 -1.02 -5.39
C GLU A 167 -9.97 -1.47 -4.51
N LEU A 168 -10.28 -2.74 -4.56
CA LEU A 168 -11.20 -3.41 -3.65
C LEU A 168 -10.44 -4.51 -2.91
N ASN A 169 -10.47 -4.46 -1.60
CA ASN A 169 -9.80 -5.43 -0.74
C ASN A 169 -10.83 -6.10 0.17
N GLY A 170 -10.65 -7.40 0.40
CA GLY A 170 -11.50 -8.19 1.25
C GLY A 170 -10.70 -9.07 2.20
N ARG A 171 -11.29 -9.30 3.39
CA ARG A 171 -10.72 -10.19 4.40
C ARG A 171 -11.82 -11.00 5.05
N VAL A 172 -11.60 -12.32 5.16
CA VAL A 172 -12.48 -13.25 5.89
C VAL A 172 -11.70 -13.81 7.08
N PRO A 173 -12.06 -13.42 8.32
CA PRO A 173 -11.45 -13.97 9.53
C PRO A 173 -11.75 -15.47 9.66
N LEU A 174 -10.76 -16.25 10.05
CA LEU A 174 -10.80 -17.67 10.29
C LEU A 174 -10.38 -17.99 11.74
N PRO A 175 -10.64 -19.21 12.25
CA PRO A 175 -10.08 -19.66 13.53
C PRO A 175 -8.54 -19.56 13.57
N TRP A 176 -7.97 -19.63 14.78
CA TRP A 176 -6.53 -19.63 15.05
C TRP A 176 -5.78 -18.37 14.61
N ASN A 177 -6.46 -17.22 14.62
CA ASN A 177 -5.89 -15.93 14.18
C ASN A 177 -5.51 -15.87 12.69
N LEU A 178 -6.06 -16.76 11.89
CA LEU A 178 -5.91 -16.76 10.43
C LEU A 178 -6.94 -15.83 9.77
N SER A 179 -6.64 -15.39 8.57
CA SER A 179 -7.60 -14.74 7.68
C SER A 179 -7.29 -15.11 6.23
N LEU A 180 -8.33 -15.32 5.42
CA LEU A 180 -8.20 -15.27 3.97
C LEU A 180 -8.24 -13.82 3.53
N THR A 181 -7.40 -13.44 2.57
CA THR A 181 -7.34 -12.11 1.99
C THR A 181 -7.51 -12.17 0.48
N GLY A 182 -8.14 -11.16 -0.08
CA GLY A 182 -8.28 -11.02 -1.53
C GLY A 182 -8.28 -9.56 -1.92
N SER A 183 -7.75 -9.26 -3.08
CA SER A 183 -7.75 -7.92 -3.66
C SER A 183 -7.97 -7.96 -5.15
N VAL A 184 -8.56 -6.89 -5.69
CA VAL A 184 -8.61 -6.60 -7.12
C VAL A 184 -8.43 -5.11 -7.30
N GLY A 185 -7.64 -4.71 -8.29
CA GLY A 185 -7.38 -3.31 -8.61
C GLY A 185 -7.34 -3.06 -10.11
N TYR A 186 -7.56 -1.83 -10.48
CA TYR A 186 -7.37 -1.31 -11.84
C TYR A 186 -6.56 -0.03 -11.79
N ASP A 187 -5.43 -0.01 -12.48
CA ASP A 187 -4.58 1.16 -12.64
C ASP A 187 -4.87 1.82 -13.99
N ASP A 188 -5.47 3.01 -13.95
CA ASP A 188 -5.75 3.82 -15.14
C ASP A 188 -4.55 4.71 -15.50
N LEU A 189 -3.70 4.18 -16.35
CA LEU A 189 -2.52 4.86 -16.89
C LEU A 189 -2.75 5.36 -18.32
N LYS A 190 -4.02 5.49 -18.77
CA LYS A 190 -4.34 5.85 -20.16
C LYS A 190 -3.78 7.20 -20.56
N HIS A 191 -3.77 8.18 -19.67
CA HIS A 191 -3.19 9.50 -19.97
C HIS A 191 -1.66 9.48 -20.10
N LEU A 192 -1.01 8.50 -19.48
CA LEU A 192 0.44 8.30 -19.51
C LEU A 192 0.89 7.42 -20.68
N TYR A 193 0.27 6.24 -20.78
CA TYR A 193 0.74 5.16 -21.66
C TYR A 193 -0.32 4.71 -22.67
N GLY A 194 -1.52 5.29 -22.65
CA GLY A 194 -2.63 4.91 -23.53
C GLY A 194 -3.39 3.65 -23.09
N VAL A 195 -3.00 3.03 -22.00
CA VAL A 195 -3.60 1.79 -21.45
C VAL A 195 -3.63 1.83 -19.93
N GLY A 196 -4.47 1.01 -19.34
CA GLY A 196 -4.47 0.65 -17.94
C GLY A 196 -4.40 -0.87 -17.81
N TYR A 197 -4.23 -1.40 -16.60
CA TYR A 197 -4.16 -2.83 -16.35
C TYR A 197 -4.89 -3.22 -15.07
N TRP A 198 -5.28 -4.49 -14.98
CA TRP A 198 -5.88 -5.10 -13.81
C TRP A 198 -4.84 -5.86 -13.01
N SER A 199 -4.96 -5.77 -11.70
CA SER A 199 -4.19 -6.58 -10.75
C SER A 199 -5.12 -7.28 -9.77
N ALA A 200 -4.67 -8.40 -9.22
CA ALA A 200 -5.38 -9.15 -8.21
C ALA A 200 -4.40 -9.81 -7.24
N GLY A 201 -4.86 -10.06 -6.02
CA GLY A 201 -4.12 -10.79 -5.01
C GLY A 201 -5.03 -11.74 -4.25
N THR A 202 -4.51 -12.90 -3.84
CA THR A 202 -5.18 -13.80 -2.91
C THR A 202 -4.18 -14.41 -1.96
N GLY A 203 -4.52 -14.48 -0.67
CA GLY A 203 -3.54 -14.90 0.33
C GLY A 203 -4.15 -15.37 1.64
N VAL A 204 -3.26 -15.74 2.53
CA VAL A 204 -3.54 -16.06 3.92
C VAL A 204 -2.67 -15.20 4.81
N SER A 205 -3.25 -14.64 5.84
CA SER A 205 -2.51 -13.94 6.90
C SER A 205 -2.79 -14.59 8.26
N TRP A 206 -1.79 -14.54 9.12
CA TRP A 206 -1.87 -14.94 10.50
C TRP A 206 -1.34 -13.81 11.38
N SER A 207 -2.01 -13.51 12.50
CA SER A 207 -1.55 -12.46 13.40
C SER A 207 -1.80 -12.83 14.86
N ARG A 208 -0.77 -12.69 15.71
CA ARG A 208 -0.87 -12.90 17.15
C ARG A 208 -0.06 -11.86 17.91
N GLY A 209 -0.75 -11.08 18.72
CA GLY A 209 -0.13 -9.95 19.42
C GLY A 209 0.45 -8.94 18.43
N ARG A 210 1.74 -8.71 18.50
CA ARG A 210 2.47 -7.75 17.65
C ARG A 210 3.00 -8.37 16.35
N LEU A 211 3.05 -9.69 16.25
CA LEU A 211 3.58 -10.40 15.07
C LEU A 211 2.45 -10.66 14.06
N ALA A 212 2.73 -10.36 12.80
CA ALA A 212 1.91 -10.77 11.66
C ALA A 212 2.77 -11.46 10.60
N LEU A 213 2.22 -12.50 9.99
CA LEU A 213 2.79 -13.25 8.88
C LEU A 213 1.77 -13.30 7.77
N ASP A 214 2.22 -13.25 6.52
CA ASP A 214 1.34 -13.38 5.36
C ASP A 214 2.01 -14.10 4.21
N VAL A 215 1.18 -14.74 3.37
CA VAL A 215 1.58 -15.29 2.08
C VAL A 215 0.50 -14.95 1.08
N THR A 216 0.88 -14.26 0.01
CA THR A 216 -0.04 -13.78 -1.02
C THR A 216 0.45 -14.15 -2.42
N ARG A 217 -0.45 -14.61 -3.26
CA ARG A 217 -0.23 -14.74 -4.69
C ARG A 217 -0.76 -13.53 -5.41
N PHE A 218 0.12 -12.80 -6.10
CA PHE A 218 -0.23 -11.65 -6.95
C PHE A 218 -0.36 -12.06 -8.40
N TYR A 219 -1.25 -11.35 -9.12
CA TYR A 219 -1.53 -11.51 -10.53
C TYR A 219 -1.71 -10.14 -11.17
N SER A 220 -1.33 -10.01 -12.43
CA SER A 220 -1.68 -8.87 -13.28
C SER A 220 -2.13 -9.37 -14.65
N ASP A 221 -2.94 -8.58 -15.36
CA ASP A 221 -3.34 -8.95 -16.71
C ASP A 221 -2.20 -8.75 -17.71
N ALA A 222 -2.34 -9.28 -18.92
CA ALA A 222 -1.30 -9.22 -19.94
C ALA A 222 -0.95 -7.79 -20.40
N THR A 223 -1.75 -6.79 -20.07
CA THR A 223 -1.48 -5.39 -20.41
C THR A 223 -0.29 -4.85 -19.64
N VAL A 224 -0.03 -5.39 -18.44
CA VAL A 224 1.08 -4.99 -17.59
C VAL A 224 2.45 -5.14 -18.29
N TYR A 225 2.63 -6.17 -19.14
CA TYR A 225 3.86 -6.40 -19.91
C TYR A 225 4.12 -5.36 -21.01
N ARG A 226 3.13 -4.52 -21.32
CA ARG A 226 3.31 -3.37 -22.23
C ARG A 226 3.89 -2.15 -21.52
N LEU A 227 3.87 -2.16 -20.19
CA LEU A 227 4.23 -1.04 -19.32
C LEU A 227 5.50 -1.31 -18.52
N PHE A 228 5.70 -2.54 -18.10
CA PHE A 228 6.77 -2.98 -17.21
C PHE A 228 7.46 -4.21 -17.83
N ASP A 229 8.69 -4.45 -17.39
CA ASP A 229 9.43 -5.66 -17.80
C ASP A 229 8.87 -6.92 -17.11
N ASP A 230 9.22 -8.10 -17.65
CA ASP A 230 8.72 -9.38 -17.16
C ASP A 230 9.07 -9.61 -15.68
N ALA A 231 10.27 -9.22 -15.25
CA ALA A 231 10.70 -9.42 -13.87
C ALA A 231 9.88 -8.61 -12.86
N SER A 232 9.34 -7.44 -13.27
CA SER A 232 8.44 -6.63 -12.43
C SER A 232 6.98 -7.04 -12.57
N ALA A 233 6.57 -7.51 -13.75
CA ALA A 233 5.17 -7.76 -14.12
C ALA A 233 4.67 -9.18 -13.80
N ASP A 234 5.57 -10.16 -13.73
CA ASP A 234 5.20 -11.57 -13.54
C ASP A 234 4.43 -11.81 -12.25
N GLY A 235 3.39 -12.62 -12.36
CA GLY A 235 2.63 -13.07 -11.19
C GLY A 235 3.51 -13.90 -10.24
N ARG A 236 3.46 -13.62 -8.92
CA ARG A 236 4.39 -14.17 -7.94
C ARG A 236 3.77 -14.50 -6.59
N TRP A 237 4.45 -15.40 -5.87
CA TRP A 237 4.20 -15.60 -4.45
C TRP A 237 5.07 -14.67 -3.64
N VAL A 238 4.45 -14.01 -2.67
CA VAL A 238 5.12 -13.10 -1.74
C VAL A 238 4.81 -13.55 -0.33
N ALA A 239 5.85 -13.69 0.49
CA ALA A 239 5.73 -13.97 1.91
C ALA A 239 6.27 -12.79 2.72
N GLY A 240 5.53 -12.39 3.77
CA GLY A 240 5.87 -11.27 4.63
C GLY A 240 5.86 -11.65 6.11
N ALA A 241 6.68 -10.94 6.88
CA ALA A 241 6.66 -10.96 8.34
C ALA A 241 6.78 -9.52 8.86
N SER A 242 5.92 -9.13 9.79
CA SER A 242 5.96 -7.79 10.36
C SER A 242 5.74 -7.80 11.87
N TRP A 243 6.37 -6.83 12.53
CA TRP A 243 6.22 -6.55 13.95
C TRP A 243 5.62 -5.15 14.14
N ARG A 244 4.64 -5.04 15.03
CA ARG A 244 3.95 -3.77 15.40
C ARG A 244 4.33 -3.35 16.81
N PHE A 245 4.53 -2.08 17.04
CA PHE A 245 4.88 -1.52 18.35
C PHE A 245 4.26 -0.12 18.56
#